data_c593a788ad187756cf407830046c502b
#
_entry.id   c593a788ad187756cf407830046c502b
#
_cell.length_a   1.000
_cell.length_b   1.000
_cell.length_c   1.000
_cell.angle_alpha   90.00
_cell.angle_beta   90.00
_cell.angle_gamma   90.00
#
_symmetry.space_group_name_H-M   'P 1'
#
loop_
_entity.id
_entity.type
_entity.pdbx_description
1 polymer ?
#
loop_
_entity_poly.entity_id
_entity_poly.type
_entity_poly.pdbx_seq_one_letter_code
_entity_poly.pdbx_strand_id
1 'polypeptide(L)'
;MKSQPTSNPIRVGTGVDEIRQAFLDNLTCALGRLRTFSSTHDHYLALALTVRDHVVFRAVGNVEEGMAKGIRRVAYLSAEFLPGPHLANHLLNLGITEAAREALGGLGIDLDVVLAAEVEPGLGNGGLGRLASCYLDSLATVGVQSIGYGIRYEFGIFQQSIRDGWQVESADKWLQGGNPWEIHRPGVAREVKFGGHTETWVDDCGRSRVRWVPAFVIRGEAYDTPISGYESDICTLMRLWKAEAGESFDFEAFNHGDYYRAVEQKVDSENLSKVLYPNDELHRGKELRLKQQFFFTSCALQDMLRVHRMSGGTPDNFHEGWAVQLNDTHPAVAVAELMRLLVDEEAIGWTRAWEITCYVGLRTNDPARRRLALAASRSTRRMRCGSPIHHRPPMATGMWMPTRAR
;
A
#
# COMPACT_ATOMS: atom_id res chain seq x y z
N MET A 1 -14.06 27.46 -12.20
CA MET A 1 -15.38 26.80 -12.33
C MET A 1 -15.33 25.60 -11.36
N LYS A 2 -16.18 25.62 -10.31
CA LYS A 2 -16.33 24.47 -9.40
C LYS A 2 -17.11 23.40 -10.16
N SER A 3 -16.45 22.40 -10.71
CA SER A 3 -17.11 21.19 -11.14
C SER A 3 -17.50 20.42 -9.88
N GLN A 4 -18.74 20.59 -9.42
CA GLN A 4 -19.27 19.60 -8.49
C GLN A 4 -19.28 18.26 -9.21
N PRO A 5 -18.81 17.16 -8.58
CA PRO A 5 -19.00 15.84 -9.16
C PRO A 5 -20.50 15.67 -9.39
N THR A 6 -20.87 15.29 -10.60
CA THR A 6 -22.26 14.97 -10.95
C THR A 6 -22.65 13.69 -10.24
N SER A 7 -22.95 13.79 -8.93
CA SER A 7 -23.42 12.65 -8.15
C SER A 7 -24.85 12.34 -8.56
N ASN A 8 -25.14 11.08 -8.87
CA ASN A 8 -26.50 10.60 -8.84
C ASN A 8 -26.95 10.60 -7.35
N PRO A 9 -27.84 11.49 -6.91
CA PRO A 9 -28.23 11.60 -5.49
C PRO A 9 -28.74 10.29 -4.90
N ILE A 10 -29.39 9.45 -5.70
CA ILE A 10 -29.94 8.15 -5.27
C ILE A 10 -28.82 7.18 -4.86
N ARG A 11 -27.69 7.19 -5.56
CA ARG A 11 -26.60 6.24 -5.33
C ARG A 11 -25.85 6.48 -4.01
N VAL A 12 -25.86 7.71 -3.50
CA VAL A 12 -25.20 8.13 -2.25
C VAL A 12 -26.20 8.77 -1.27
N GLY A 13 -27.49 8.48 -1.41
CA GLY A 13 -28.53 8.86 -0.48
C GLY A 13 -28.42 8.03 0.83
N THR A 14 -28.71 8.66 1.97
CA THR A 14 -28.55 8.07 3.31
C THR A 14 -29.87 7.58 3.92
N GLY A 15 -30.99 7.80 3.23
CA GLY A 15 -32.30 7.33 3.66
C GLY A 15 -32.50 5.84 3.41
N VAL A 16 -33.48 5.26 4.07
CA VAL A 16 -33.79 3.83 4.01
C VAL A 16 -34.09 3.37 2.58
N ASP A 17 -34.92 4.15 1.86
CA ASP A 17 -35.33 3.79 0.49
C ASP A 17 -34.20 3.94 -0.51
N GLU A 18 -33.33 4.97 -0.36
CA GLU A 18 -32.17 5.15 -1.22
C GLU A 18 -31.14 4.02 -1.01
N ILE A 19 -30.86 3.64 0.24
CA ILE A 19 -29.97 2.52 0.55
C ILE A 19 -30.54 1.21 0.02
N ARG A 20 -31.83 0.98 0.19
CA ARG A 20 -32.51 -0.21 -0.34
C ARG A 20 -32.40 -0.29 -1.86
N GLN A 21 -32.66 0.82 -2.54
CA GLN A 21 -32.56 0.85 -4.02
C GLN A 21 -31.12 0.63 -4.48
N ALA A 22 -30.14 1.33 -3.88
CA ALA A 22 -28.73 1.16 -4.23
C ALA A 22 -28.23 -0.28 -3.98
N PHE A 23 -28.68 -0.93 -2.90
CA PHE A 23 -28.39 -2.32 -2.64
C PHE A 23 -28.97 -3.25 -3.73
N LEU A 24 -30.24 -3.07 -4.11
CA LEU A 24 -30.86 -3.86 -5.17
C LEU A 24 -30.22 -3.62 -6.54
N ASP A 25 -29.85 -2.39 -6.85
CA ASP A 25 -29.13 -2.05 -8.09
C ASP A 25 -27.76 -2.71 -8.13
N ASN A 26 -26.99 -2.69 -7.02
CA ASN A 26 -25.70 -3.36 -6.94
C ASN A 26 -25.86 -4.90 -7.02
N LEU A 27 -26.85 -5.47 -6.35
CA LEU A 27 -27.12 -6.91 -6.43
C LEU A 27 -27.43 -7.36 -7.86
N THR A 28 -28.29 -6.60 -8.56
CA THR A 28 -28.78 -6.95 -9.89
C THR A 28 -27.81 -6.53 -10.99
N CYS A 29 -27.37 -5.26 -10.99
CA CYS A 29 -26.61 -4.69 -12.12
C CYS A 29 -25.11 -4.90 -11.99
N ALA A 30 -24.53 -4.76 -10.76
CA ALA A 30 -23.11 -4.92 -10.58
C ALA A 30 -22.71 -6.39 -10.39
N LEU A 31 -23.51 -7.18 -9.66
CA LEU A 31 -23.21 -8.58 -9.38
C LEU A 31 -23.95 -9.57 -10.30
N GLY A 32 -24.94 -9.12 -11.07
CA GLY A 32 -25.73 -9.97 -11.98
C GLY A 32 -26.54 -11.05 -11.24
N ARG A 33 -27.00 -10.78 -10.02
CA ARG A 33 -27.70 -11.75 -9.15
C ARG A 33 -29.20 -11.50 -9.12
N LEU A 34 -29.96 -12.59 -9.17
CA LEU A 34 -31.39 -12.57 -8.86
C LEU A 34 -31.59 -12.66 -7.35
N ARG A 35 -32.42 -11.78 -6.80
CA ARG A 35 -32.68 -11.73 -5.34
C ARG A 35 -33.09 -13.10 -4.76
N THR A 36 -33.91 -13.87 -5.49
CA THR A 36 -34.43 -15.16 -5.03
C THR A 36 -33.37 -16.26 -4.92
N PHE A 37 -32.23 -16.10 -5.58
CA PHE A 37 -31.13 -17.08 -5.62
C PHE A 37 -29.81 -16.52 -5.08
N SER A 38 -29.84 -15.31 -4.48
CA SER A 38 -28.64 -14.70 -3.90
C SER A 38 -28.29 -15.34 -2.57
N SER A 39 -26.99 -15.54 -2.36
CA SER A 39 -26.40 -16.03 -1.10
C SER A 39 -26.16 -14.89 -0.11
N THR A 40 -25.86 -15.22 1.13
CA THR A 40 -25.41 -14.23 2.13
C THR A 40 -24.17 -13.47 1.67
N HIS A 41 -23.25 -14.13 0.97
CA HIS A 41 -22.06 -13.48 0.41
C HIS A 41 -22.42 -12.49 -0.72
N ASP A 42 -23.40 -12.81 -1.59
CA ASP A 42 -23.89 -11.86 -2.60
C ASP A 42 -24.53 -10.62 -1.94
N HIS A 43 -25.27 -10.83 -0.81
CA HIS A 43 -25.81 -9.71 -0.03
C HIS A 43 -24.71 -8.85 0.60
N TYR A 44 -23.65 -9.47 1.13
CA TYR A 44 -22.48 -8.76 1.64
C TYR A 44 -21.84 -7.93 0.53
N LEU A 45 -21.56 -8.49 -0.63
CA LEU A 45 -20.96 -7.77 -1.75
C LEU A 45 -21.83 -6.60 -2.21
N ALA A 46 -23.16 -6.80 -2.33
CA ALA A 46 -24.07 -5.73 -2.77
C ALA A 46 -24.11 -4.57 -1.75
N LEU A 47 -24.18 -4.87 -0.45
CA LEU A 47 -24.16 -3.85 0.60
C LEU A 47 -22.80 -3.15 0.67
N ALA A 48 -21.70 -3.91 0.59
CA ALA A 48 -20.36 -3.35 0.58
C ALA A 48 -20.13 -2.40 -0.59
N LEU A 49 -20.60 -2.74 -1.80
CA LEU A 49 -20.56 -1.85 -2.96
C LEU A 49 -21.38 -0.58 -2.73
N THR A 50 -22.56 -0.71 -2.13
CA THR A 50 -23.43 0.42 -1.79
C THR A 50 -22.72 1.38 -0.82
N VAL A 51 -22.17 0.85 0.26
CA VAL A 51 -21.44 1.63 1.28
C VAL A 51 -20.14 2.22 0.70
N ARG A 52 -19.41 1.46 -0.13
CA ARG A 52 -18.22 1.93 -0.82
C ARG A 52 -18.49 3.16 -1.69
N ASP A 53 -19.62 3.22 -2.37
CA ASP A 53 -19.98 4.38 -3.21
C ASP A 53 -20.00 5.68 -2.38
N HIS A 54 -20.54 5.64 -1.16
CA HIS A 54 -20.52 6.79 -0.25
C HIS A 54 -19.09 7.18 0.16
N VAL A 55 -18.26 6.19 0.54
CA VAL A 55 -16.88 6.45 0.98
C VAL A 55 -16.04 6.98 -0.18
N VAL A 56 -16.17 6.41 -1.38
CA VAL A 56 -15.45 6.85 -2.58
C VAL A 56 -15.87 8.26 -2.98
N PHE A 57 -17.17 8.57 -2.92
CA PHE A 57 -17.68 9.92 -3.23
C PHE A 57 -17.04 10.97 -2.30
N ARG A 58 -17.00 10.71 -0.99
CA ARG A 58 -16.29 11.59 -0.02
C ARG A 58 -14.79 11.67 -0.32
N ALA A 59 -14.13 10.53 -0.58
CA ALA A 59 -12.71 10.50 -0.87
C ALA A 59 -12.32 11.34 -2.10
N VAL A 60 -13.11 11.28 -3.18
CA VAL A 60 -12.88 12.10 -4.37
C VAL A 60 -13.01 13.60 -4.05
N GLY A 61 -14.05 13.99 -3.34
CA GLY A 61 -14.24 15.39 -2.90
C GLY A 61 -13.06 15.89 -2.04
N ASN A 62 -12.56 15.05 -1.13
CA ASN A 62 -11.40 15.41 -0.30
C ASN A 62 -10.11 15.58 -1.12
N VAL A 63 -9.90 14.75 -2.14
CA VAL A 63 -8.74 14.90 -3.03
C VAL A 63 -8.82 16.21 -3.81
N GLU A 64 -9.97 16.54 -4.39
CA GLU A 64 -10.20 17.81 -5.13
C GLU A 64 -9.96 19.02 -4.22
N GLU A 65 -10.55 19.01 -3.02
CA GLU A 65 -10.36 20.08 -2.04
C GLU A 65 -8.90 20.23 -1.59
N GLY A 66 -8.24 19.10 -1.31
CA GLY A 66 -6.84 19.08 -0.89
C GLY A 66 -5.89 19.60 -1.97
N MET A 67 -6.16 19.29 -3.24
CA MET A 67 -5.40 19.82 -4.38
C MET A 67 -5.62 21.33 -4.51
N ALA A 68 -6.87 21.80 -4.42
CA ALA A 68 -7.20 23.21 -4.54
C ALA A 68 -6.60 24.08 -3.44
N LYS A 69 -6.47 23.54 -2.22
CA LYS A 69 -5.95 24.25 -1.05
C LYS A 69 -4.44 24.08 -0.84
N GLY A 70 -3.77 23.25 -1.63
CA GLY A 70 -2.33 22.93 -1.45
C GLY A 70 -2.01 22.30 -0.09
N ILE A 71 -2.89 21.45 0.42
CA ILE A 71 -2.77 20.85 1.75
C ILE A 71 -1.56 19.90 1.80
N ARG A 72 -0.73 20.04 2.86
CA ARG A 72 0.32 19.08 3.16
C ARG A 72 -0.29 17.76 3.63
N ARG A 73 0.09 16.66 2.97
CA ARG A 73 -0.43 15.31 3.21
C ARG A 73 0.50 14.48 4.06
N VAL A 74 -0.05 13.51 4.78
CA VAL A 74 0.72 12.50 5.50
C VAL A 74 0.78 11.22 4.66
N ALA A 75 1.99 10.69 4.45
CA ALA A 75 2.20 9.35 3.92
C ALA A 75 2.61 8.42 5.05
N TYR A 76 1.90 7.30 5.22
CA TYR A 76 2.19 6.28 6.22
C TYR A 76 2.66 5.01 5.51
N LEU A 77 3.96 4.71 5.57
CA LEU A 77 4.58 3.58 4.88
C LEU A 77 4.65 2.38 5.81
N SER A 78 4.00 1.27 5.45
CA SER A 78 3.99 0.05 6.25
C SER A 78 4.07 -1.20 5.36
N ALA A 79 4.86 -2.20 5.79
CA ALA A 79 4.87 -3.50 5.13
C ALA A 79 3.59 -4.29 5.40
N GLU A 80 2.83 -3.94 6.43
CA GLU A 80 1.59 -4.61 6.81
C GLU A 80 0.50 -3.62 7.24
N PHE A 81 -0.74 -3.96 6.91
CA PHE A 81 -1.94 -3.31 7.40
C PHE A 81 -2.95 -4.37 7.84
N LEU A 82 -3.50 -4.22 9.04
CA LEU A 82 -4.52 -5.13 9.57
C LEU A 82 -5.78 -4.33 9.93
N PRO A 83 -6.60 -3.97 8.93
CA PRO A 83 -7.75 -3.07 9.13
C PRO A 83 -8.90 -3.73 9.88
N GLY A 84 -9.05 -5.03 9.79
CA GLY A 84 -10.27 -5.73 10.21
C GLY A 84 -11.40 -5.61 9.17
N PRO A 85 -12.63 -6.01 9.53
CA PRO A 85 -13.80 -5.85 8.67
C PRO A 85 -14.11 -4.38 8.39
N HIS A 86 -14.36 -4.05 7.12
CA HIS A 86 -14.61 -2.68 6.69
C HIS A 86 -16.07 -2.28 6.77
N LEU A 87 -17.01 -3.21 6.49
CA LEU A 87 -18.42 -2.90 6.30
C LEU A 87 -19.05 -2.26 7.56
N ALA A 88 -18.90 -2.92 8.72
CA ALA A 88 -19.44 -2.40 9.97
C ALA A 88 -18.82 -1.05 10.35
N ASN A 89 -17.49 -0.90 10.16
CA ASN A 89 -16.79 0.34 10.44
C ASN A 89 -17.28 1.49 9.55
N HIS A 90 -17.44 1.25 8.24
CA HIS A 90 -17.93 2.27 7.33
C HIS A 90 -19.40 2.65 7.57
N LEU A 91 -20.28 1.68 7.88
CA LEU A 91 -21.67 1.97 8.24
C LEU A 91 -21.75 2.88 9.46
N LEU A 92 -20.95 2.59 10.49
CA LEU A 92 -20.85 3.43 11.68
C LEU A 92 -20.33 4.84 11.37
N ASN A 93 -19.20 4.92 10.67
CA ASN A 93 -18.53 6.18 10.35
C ASN A 93 -19.36 7.08 9.43
N LEU A 94 -20.19 6.51 8.57
CA LEU A 94 -21.12 7.23 7.70
C LEU A 94 -22.41 7.60 8.43
N GLY A 95 -22.68 7.03 9.60
CA GLY A 95 -23.93 7.26 10.36
C GLY A 95 -25.17 6.63 9.73
N ILE A 96 -25.00 5.57 8.91
CA ILE A 96 -26.10 4.94 8.15
C ILE A 96 -26.44 3.51 8.62
N THR A 97 -25.91 3.06 9.74
CA THR A 97 -26.11 1.68 10.26
C THR A 97 -27.60 1.33 10.41
N GLU A 98 -28.36 2.19 11.07
CA GLU A 98 -29.78 1.93 11.31
C GLU A 98 -30.61 1.98 10.03
N ALA A 99 -30.31 2.93 9.13
CA ALA A 99 -30.97 3.01 7.83
C ALA A 99 -30.67 1.76 6.96
N ALA A 100 -29.45 1.25 6.99
CA ALA A 100 -29.08 -0.01 6.33
C ALA A 100 -29.81 -1.22 6.95
N ARG A 101 -29.91 -1.27 8.28
CA ARG A 101 -30.65 -2.33 9.00
C ARG A 101 -32.12 -2.37 8.60
N GLU A 102 -32.77 -1.21 8.57
CA GLU A 102 -34.17 -1.09 8.17
C GLU A 102 -34.36 -1.41 6.68
N ALA A 103 -33.45 -0.92 5.82
CA ALA A 103 -33.49 -1.18 4.37
C ALA A 103 -33.43 -2.68 4.06
N LEU A 104 -32.50 -3.42 4.68
CA LEU A 104 -32.33 -4.87 4.52
C LEU A 104 -33.46 -5.65 5.20
N GLY A 105 -33.86 -5.24 6.40
CA GLY A 105 -34.99 -5.83 7.13
C GLY A 105 -36.29 -5.82 6.32
N GLY A 106 -36.57 -4.72 5.58
CA GLY A 106 -37.67 -4.63 4.63
C GLY A 106 -37.60 -5.61 3.45
N LEU A 107 -36.43 -6.19 3.21
CA LEU A 107 -36.17 -7.24 2.22
C LEU A 107 -36.13 -8.64 2.83
N GLY A 108 -36.29 -8.79 4.16
CA GLY A 108 -36.15 -10.03 4.88
C GLY A 108 -34.71 -10.50 5.05
N ILE A 109 -33.73 -9.57 4.98
CA ILE A 109 -32.29 -9.83 5.13
C ILE A 109 -31.83 -9.27 6.48
N ASP A 110 -31.14 -10.09 7.27
CA ASP A 110 -30.57 -9.70 8.56
C ASP A 110 -29.19 -9.06 8.33
N LEU A 111 -29.02 -7.80 8.76
CA LEU A 111 -27.76 -7.07 8.64
C LEU A 111 -26.63 -7.77 9.40
N ASP A 112 -26.87 -8.33 10.57
CA ASP A 112 -25.80 -8.94 11.38
C ASP A 112 -25.28 -10.23 10.74
N VAL A 113 -26.13 -10.96 10.03
CA VAL A 113 -25.73 -12.12 9.20
C VAL A 113 -24.90 -11.66 8.00
N VAL A 114 -25.24 -10.52 7.39
CA VAL A 114 -24.49 -9.96 6.27
C VAL A 114 -23.11 -9.46 6.73
N LEU A 115 -23.04 -8.79 7.89
CA LEU A 115 -21.76 -8.34 8.47
C LEU A 115 -20.82 -9.50 8.79
N ALA A 116 -21.36 -10.61 9.29
CA ALA A 116 -20.58 -11.82 9.59
C ALA A 116 -20.02 -12.55 8.34
N ALA A 117 -20.50 -12.22 7.14
CA ALA A 117 -20.03 -12.81 5.89
C ALA A 117 -18.77 -12.12 5.33
N GLU A 118 -18.34 -11.00 5.91
CA GLU A 118 -17.12 -10.30 5.48
C GLU A 118 -15.87 -11.10 5.84
N VAL A 119 -14.98 -11.27 4.87
CA VAL A 119 -13.66 -11.87 5.09
C VAL A 119 -12.66 -10.78 5.41
N GLU A 120 -12.00 -10.91 6.57
CA GLU A 120 -10.98 -9.96 6.99
C GLU A 120 -9.72 -10.08 6.11
N PRO A 121 -9.17 -8.96 5.61
CA PRO A 121 -7.91 -8.99 4.86
C PRO A 121 -6.73 -9.35 5.77
N GLY A 122 -6.12 -10.52 5.57
CA GLY A 122 -4.98 -11.03 6.35
C GLY A 122 -3.64 -10.37 5.97
N LEU A 123 -3.63 -9.04 5.76
CA LEU A 123 -2.47 -8.28 5.28
C LEU A 123 -1.54 -7.80 6.41
N GLY A 124 -1.70 -8.30 7.62
CA GLY A 124 -0.90 -7.99 8.79
C GLY A 124 -0.77 -9.19 9.73
N ASN A 125 0.28 -9.18 10.58
CA ASN A 125 0.55 -10.24 11.53
C ASN A 125 0.02 -9.92 12.94
N GLY A 126 0.07 -8.65 13.35
CA GLY A 126 -0.27 -8.29 14.74
C GLY A 126 -0.26 -6.79 15.00
N GLY A 127 0.32 -6.39 16.13
CA GLY A 127 0.26 -5.02 16.64
C GLY A 127 0.80 -3.97 15.67
N LEU A 128 1.82 -4.29 14.88
CA LEU A 128 2.39 -3.35 13.90
C LEU A 128 1.40 -3.02 12.78
N GLY A 129 0.79 -4.04 12.18
CA GLY A 129 -0.22 -3.87 11.12
C GLY A 129 -1.51 -3.26 11.65
N ARG A 130 -1.93 -3.63 12.88
CA ARG A 130 -3.09 -3.02 13.51
C ARG A 130 -2.85 -1.54 13.83
N LEU A 131 -1.68 -1.18 14.33
CA LEU A 131 -1.29 0.21 14.57
C LEU A 131 -1.35 1.05 13.30
N ALA A 132 -0.82 0.52 12.18
CA ALA A 132 -0.87 1.20 10.88
C ALA A 132 -2.32 1.51 10.45
N SER A 133 -3.21 0.53 10.58
CA SER A 133 -4.63 0.69 10.24
C SER A 133 -5.33 1.67 11.17
N CYS A 134 -5.09 1.59 12.50
CA CYS A 134 -5.64 2.54 13.46
C CYS A 134 -5.19 3.98 13.20
N TYR A 135 -3.94 4.19 12.73
CA TYR A 135 -3.49 5.53 12.34
C TYR A 135 -4.24 6.07 11.12
N LEU A 136 -4.54 5.23 10.12
CA LEU A 136 -5.34 5.69 8.98
C LEU A 136 -6.75 6.12 9.41
N ASP A 137 -7.43 5.32 10.24
CA ASP A 137 -8.74 5.67 10.81
C ASP A 137 -8.67 6.97 11.63
N SER A 138 -7.65 7.09 12.50
CA SER A 138 -7.46 8.27 13.34
C SER A 138 -7.17 9.52 12.53
N LEU A 139 -6.31 9.43 11.49
CA LEU A 139 -6.01 10.56 10.62
C LEU A 139 -7.26 11.04 9.87
N ALA A 140 -8.10 10.12 9.39
CA ALA A 140 -9.38 10.46 8.79
C ALA A 140 -10.32 11.13 9.80
N THR A 141 -10.40 10.60 11.04
CA THR A 141 -11.25 11.13 12.12
C THR A 141 -10.84 12.54 12.54
N VAL A 142 -9.54 12.83 12.64
CA VAL A 142 -9.06 14.18 13.01
C VAL A 142 -8.91 15.13 11.82
N GLY A 143 -9.39 14.74 10.64
CA GLY A 143 -9.43 15.62 9.48
C GLY A 143 -8.10 15.78 8.73
N VAL A 144 -7.14 14.86 8.89
CA VAL A 144 -5.83 14.91 8.24
C VAL A 144 -5.84 14.07 6.96
N GLN A 145 -5.61 14.71 5.81
CA GLN A 145 -5.47 13.98 4.55
C GLN A 145 -4.22 13.11 4.56
N SER A 146 -4.39 11.82 4.35
CA SER A 146 -3.28 10.87 4.38
C SER A 146 -3.43 9.74 3.37
N ILE A 147 -2.30 9.10 3.04
CA ILE A 147 -2.24 7.89 2.23
C ILE A 147 -1.37 6.88 2.96
N GLY A 148 -1.93 5.70 3.26
CA GLY A 148 -1.16 4.54 3.68
C GLY A 148 -0.61 3.81 2.46
N TYR A 149 0.69 3.51 2.46
CA TYR A 149 1.34 2.78 1.38
C TYR A 149 1.90 1.45 1.87
N GLY A 150 1.63 0.37 1.14
CA GLY A 150 2.11 -0.96 1.48
C GLY A 150 2.11 -1.92 0.29
N ILE A 151 2.13 -3.21 0.59
CA ILE A 151 2.07 -4.28 -0.40
C ILE A 151 0.69 -4.94 -0.36
N ARG A 152 0.11 -5.18 -1.54
CA ARG A 152 -1.09 -5.99 -1.72
C ARG A 152 -0.68 -7.45 -1.83
N TYR A 153 -0.62 -8.12 -0.69
CA TYR A 153 -0.29 -9.55 -0.68
C TYR A 153 -1.42 -10.38 -1.29
N GLU A 154 -1.07 -11.33 -2.13
CA GLU A 154 -2.03 -12.25 -2.75
C GLU A 154 -2.64 -13.21 -1.74
N PHE A 155 -1.82 -13.67 -0.79
CA PHE A 155 -2.24 -14.50 0.33
C PHE A 155 -2.04 -13.73 1.63
N GLY A 156 -2.97 -13.87 2.57
CA GLY A 156 -2.80 -13.43 3.94
C GLY A 156 -1.62 -14.15 4.61
N ILE A 157 -1.31 -13.79 5.86
CA ILE A 157 -0.16 -14.36 6.55
C ILE A 157 -0.28 -15.88 6.67
N PHE A 158 -1.40 -16.39 7.14
CA PHE A 158 -1.85 -17.79 7.10
C PHE A 158 -3.26 -17.92 7.69
N GLN A 159 -3.98 -18.93 7.27
CA GLN A 159 -5.21 -19.38 7.92
C GLN A 159 -4.84 -20.40 9.01
N GLN A 160 -5.29 -20.15 10.23
CA GLN A 160 -5.04 -21.02 11.38
C GLN A 160 -6.16 -22.02 11.56
N SER A 161 -5.80 -23.27 11.78
CA SER A 161 -6.71 -24.33 12.23
C SER A 161 -6.10 -25.14 13.36
N ILE A 162 -6.91 -25.80 14.17
CA ILE A 162 -6.45 -26.68 15.22
C ILE A 162 -6.82 -28.13 14.84
N ARG A 163 -5.80 -29.00 14.76
CA ARG A 163 -5.97 -30.44 14.54
C ARG A 163 -5.25 -31.22 15.62
N ASP A 164 -5.92 -32.11 16.29
CA ASP A 164 -5.39 -32.92 17.36
C ASP A 164 -4.66 -32.12 18.47
N GLY A 165 -5.18 -30.89 18.74
CA GLY A 165 -4.60 -29.98 19.74
C GLY A 165 -3.40 -29.15 19.24
N TRP A 166 -3.01 -29.31 17.97
CA TRP A 166 -1.90 -28.57 17.36
C TRP A 166 -2.38 -27.53 16.35
N GLN A 167 -1.68 -26.39 16.30
CA GLN A 167 -1.89 -25.38 15.28
C GLN A 167 -1.43 -25.93 13.93
N VAL A 168 -2.29 -25.81 12.93
CA VAL A 168 -1.98 -26.11 11.53
C VAL A 168 -2.21 -24.86 10.70
N GLU A 169 -1.21 -24.45 9.93
CA GLU A 169 -1.23 -23.28 9.08
C GLU A 169 -1.50 -23.68 7.63
N SER A 170 -2.33 -22.91 6.94
CA SER A 170 -2.61 -23.06 5.52
C SER A 170 -2.66 -21.69 4.84
N ALA A 171 -2.59 -21.67 3.50
CA ALA A 171 -2.65 -20.42 2.76
C ALA A 171 -3.99 -19.70 3.00
N ASP A 172 -3.92 -18.46 3.47
CA ASP A 172 -5.09 -17.60 3.60
C ASP A 172 -5.44 -16.97 2.25
N LYS A 173 -6.52 -17.46 1.66
CA LYS A 173 -7.03 -17.03 0.34
C LYS A 173 -8.07 -15.91 0.50
N TRP A 174 -7.75 -14.85 1.22
CA TRP A 174 -8.66 -13.75 1.54
C TRP A 174 -9.32 -13.09 0.32
N LEU A 175 -8.73 -13.21 -0.86
CA LEU A 175 -9.26 -12.69 -2.13
C LEU A 175 -10.20 -13.65 -2.87
N GLN A 176 -10.39 -14.88 -2.40
CA GLN A 176 -11.16 -15.91 -3.11
C GLN A 176 -12.62 -15.51 -3.37
N GLY A 177 -13.23 -14.76 -2.47
CA GLY A 177 -14.59 -14.23 -2.58
C GLY A 177 -14.70 -12.88 -3.31
N GLY A 178 -13.56 -12.32 -3.76
CA GLY A 178 -13.45 -10.95 -4.22
C GLY A 178 -13.28 -9.98 -3.04
N ASN A 179 -12.78 -8.77 -3.35
CA ASN A 179 -12.68 -7.68 -2.37
C ASN A 179 -13.42 -6.45 -2.91
N PRO A 180 -14.63 -6.15 -2.41
CA PRO A 180 -15.41 -5.02 -2.91
C PRO A 180 -14.81 -3.67 -2.55
N TRP A 181 -13.90 -3.60 -1.58
CA TRP A 181 -13.35 -2.34 -1.05
C TRP A 181 -12.22 -1.77 -1.89
N GLU A 182 -11.50 -2.61 -2.61
CA GLU A 182 -10.37 -2.16 -3.41
C GLU A 182 -10.77 -1.71 -4.82
N ILE A 183 -10.07 -0.69 -5.31
CA ILE A 183 -10.23 -0.14 -6.65
C ILE A 183 -8.87 -0.22 -7.35
N HIS A 184 -8.77 -1.04 -8.38
CA HIS A 184 -7.57 -1.11 -9.21
C HIS A 184 -7.35 0.19 -9.99
N ARG A 185 -6.10 0.70 -9.99
CA ARG A 185 -5.69 1.96 -10.63
C ARG A 185 -4.61 1.75 -11.69
N PRO A 186 -4.92 1.16 -12.85
CA PRO A 186 -3.90 0.82 -13.85
C PRO A 186 -3.14 2.05 -14.38
N GLY A 187 -3.75 3.25 -14.39
CA GLY A 187 -3.09 4.50 -14.75
C GLY A 187 -2.09 5.03 -13.71
N VAL A 188 -1.95 4.37 -12.57
CA VAL A 188 -1.05 4.77 -11.47
C VAL A 188 0.15 3.83 -11.34
N ALA A 189 0.31 2.87 -12.24
CA ALA A 189 1.42 1.90 -12.19
C ALA A 189 2.80 2.58 -12.11
N ARG A 190 3.76 1.93 -11.41
CA ARG A 190 5.13 2.39 -11.22
C ARG A 190 6.13 1.30 -11.59
N GLU A 191 7.21 1.70 -12.21
CA GLU A 191 8.31 0.80 -12.54
C GLU A 191 9.39 0.88 -11.46
N VAL A 192 9.80 -0.29 -10.98
CA VAL A 192 10.86 -0.43 -9.97
C VAL A 192 12.00 -1.24 -10.56
N LYS A 193 13.19 -0.65 -10.54
CA LYS A 193 14.42 -1.22 -11.11
C LYS A 193 15.09 -2.14 -10.10
N PHE A 194 15.63 -3.26 -10.58
CA PHE A 194 16.39 -4.23 -9.76
C PHE A 194 17.68 -4.69 -10.43
N GLY A 195 18.70 -4.92 -9.63
CA GLY A 195 19.98 -5.44 -10.09
C GLY A 195 20.69 -4.52 -11.12
N GLY A 196 21.53 -5.11 -11.96
CA GLY A 196 22.26 -4.40 -13.00
C GLY A 196 23.47 -3.62 -12.48
N HIS A 197 23.78 -2.49 -13.13
CA HIS A 197 24.95 -1.67 -12.84
C HIS A 197 24.63 -0.18 -12.98
N THR A 198 25.58 0.66 -12.57
CA THR A 198 25.49 2.11 -12.76
C THR A 198 26.47 2.59 -13.82
N GLU A 199 26.03 3.54 -14.65
CA GLU A 199 26.86 4.26 -15.60
C GLU A 199 27.00 5.72 -15.16
N THR A 200 28.21 6.27 -15.29
CA THR A 200 28.48 7.68 -14.99
C THR A 200 28.68 8.43 -16.31
N TRP A 201 28.01 9.58 -16.42
CA TRP A 201 28.13 10.46 -17.57
C TRP A 201 28.18 11.93 -17.14
N VAL A 202 28.58 12.80 -18.03
CA VAL A 202 28.63 14.25 -17.76
C VAL A 202 27.54 14.93 -18.58
N ASP A 203 26.68 15.72 -17.89
CA ASP A 203 25.60 16.47 -18.54
C ASP A 203 26.16 17.72 -19.30
N ASP A 204 25.29 18.35 -20.08
CA ASP A 204 25.66 19.53 -20.89
C ASP A 204 26.15 20.72 -20.04
N CYS A 205 25.93 20.71 -18.76
CA CYS A 205 26.42 21.69 -17.79
C CYS A 205 27.72 21.28 -17.11
N GLY A 206 28.38 20.20 -17.57
CA GLY A 206 29.63 19.68 -16.98
C GLY A 206 29.47 18.96 -15.64
N ARG A 207 28.26 18.60 -15.25
CA ARG A 207 28.01 17.93 -13.97
C ARG A 207 28.02 16.41 -14.14
N SER A 208 28.71 15.70 -13.24
CA SER A 208 28.68 14.24 -13.20
C SER A 208 27.28 13.75 -12.80
N ARG A 209 26.75 12.83 -13.58
CA ARG A 209 25.45 12.19 -13.42
C ARG A 209 25.61 10.68 -13.35
N VAL A 210 24.68 10.02 -12.69
CA VAL A 210 24.63 8.57 -12.58
C VAL A 210 23.32 8.08 -13.18
N ARG A 211 23.41 7.07 -14.04
CA ARG A 211 22.27 6.35 -14.59
C ARG A 211 22.29 4.92 -14.08
N TRP A 212 21.19 4.45 -13.54
CA TRP A 212 21.02 3.04 -13.18
C TRP A 212 20.52 2.26 -14.40
N VAL A 213 21.31 1.29 -14.87
CA VAL A 213 20.94 0.32 -15.89
C VAL A 213 20.49 -0.95 -15.17
N PRO A 214 19.18 -1.22 -15.08
CA PRO A 214 18.66 -2.35 -14.31
C PRO A 214 18.89 -3.67 -15.04
N ALA A 215 19.00 -4.77 -14.28
CA ALA A 215 18.97 -6.11 -14.85
C ALA A 215 17.53 -6.50 -15.24
N PHE A 216 16.55 -6.05 -14.46
CA PHE A 216 15.12 -6.23 -14.73
C PHE A 216 14.29 -5.13 -14.06
N VAL A 217 13.06 -4.98 -14.55
CA VAL A 217 12.10 -3.99 -14.04
C VAL A 217 10.83 -4.72 -13.62
N ILE A 218 10.30 -4.37 -12.45
CA ILE A 218 9.03 -4.88 -11.94
C ILE A 218 8.03 -3.74 -11.94
N ARG A 219 6.84 -4.01 -12.44
CA ARG A 219 5.72 -3.08 -12.46
C ARG A 219 4.91 -3.21 -11.17
N GLY A 220 4.72 -2.11 -10.45
CA GLY A 220 3.83 -2.01 -9.30
C GLY A 220 2.47 -1.51 -9.74
N GLU A 221 1.42 -2.31 -9.60
CA GLU A 221 0.03 -1.96 -9.85
C GLU A 221 -0.62 -1.47 -8.55
N ALA A 222 -1.30 -0.31 -8.62
CA ALA A 222 -1.92 0.31 -7.46
C ALA A 222 -3.35 -0.18 -7.23
N TYR A 223 -3.66 -0.51 -5.97
CA TYR A 223 -5.00 -0.85 -5.49
C TYR A 223 -5.34 0.07 -4.34
N ASP A 224 -6.42 0.82 -4.47
CA ASP A 224 -6.87 1.83 -3.51
C ASP A 224 -8.05 1.32 -2.69
N THR A 225 -7.92 1.36 -1.36
CA THR A 225 -9.02 1.15 -0.42
C THR A 225 -9.26 2.44 0.35
N PRO A 226 -10.41 3.09 0.20
CA PRO A 226 -10.74 4.29 0.96
C PRO A 226 -11.11 3.93 2.40
N ILE A 227 -10.68 4.74 3.37
CA ILE A 227 -10.93 4.58 4.81
C ILE A 227 -11.65 5.82 5.30
N SER A 228 -12.88 5.66 5.79
CA SER A 228 -13.69 6.77 6.34
C SER A 228 -13.29 7.10 7.77
N GLY A 229 -13.35 8.39 8.15
CA GLY A 229 -13.20 8.84 9.52
C GLY A 229 -14.52 8.75 10.29
N TYR A 230 -14.45 8.55 11.62
CA TYR A 230 -15.61 8.57 12.52
C TYR A 230 -16.08 10.02 12.71
N GLU A 231 -17.38 10.27 12.51
CA GLU A 231 -17.99 11.62 12.61
C GLU A 231 -17.20 12.70 11.82
N SER A 232 -16.63 12.30 10.67
CA SER A 232 -15.78 13.16 9.85
C SER A 232 -16.12 12.99 8.36
N ASP A 233 -16.06 14.07 7.60
CA ASP A 233 -16.23 14.03 6.13
C ASP A 233 -14.92 13.66 5.41
N ILE A 234 -13.81 13.49 6.16
CA ILE A 234 -12.52 13.12 5.58
C ILE A 234 -12.42 11.61 5.44
N CYS A 235 -11.95 11.20 4.27
CA CYS A 235 -11.51 9.85 3.98
C CYS A 235 -10.01 9.85 3.71
N THR A 236 -9.30 8.90 4.31
CA THR A 236 -7.93 8.58 3.97
C THR A 236 -7.90 7.49 2.90
N LEU A 237 -6.73 7.20 2.36
CA LEU A 237 -6.56 6.18 1.33
C LEU A 237 -5.51 5.17 1.79
N MET A 238 -5.81 3.89 1.65
CA MET A 238 -4.82 2.83 1.73
C MET A 238 -4.50 2.38 0.30
N ARG A 239 -3.28 2.67 -0.20
CA ARG A 239 -2.79 2.27 -1.52
C ARG A 239 -1.80 1.14 -1.38
N LEU A 240 -2.18 -0.03 -1.85
CA LEU A 240 -1.35 -1.21 -1.82
C LEU A 240 -0.85 -1.56 -3.22
N TRP A 241 0.42 -1.97 -3.29
CA TRP A 241 1.10 -2.27 -4.54
C TRP A 241 1.17 -3.78 -4.78
N LYS A 242 0.64 -4.23 -5.92
CA LYS A 242 0.82 -5.59 -6.44
C LYS A 242 2.00 -5.59 -7.41
N ALA A 243 2.91 -6.53 -7.27
CA ALA A 243 4.02 -6.69 -8.19
C ALA A 243 3.60 -7.52 -9.41
N GLU A 244 3.93 -7.01 -10.60
CA GLU A 244 3.72 -7.69 -11.87
C GLU A 244 4.99 -7.61 -12.73
N ALA A 245 5.21 -8.58 -13.60
CA ALA A 245 6.30 -8.51 -14.55
C ALA A 245 6.07 -7.39 -15.58
N GLY A 246 7.13 -6.67 -15.95
CA GLY A 246 7.08 -5.69 -17.03
C GLY A 246 6.73 -6.36 -18.37
N GLU A 247 7.38 -7.48 -18.65
CA GLU A 247 7.04 -8.41 -19.73
C GLU A 247 6.53 -9.71 -19.07
N SER A 248 5.24 -9.97 -19.20
CA SER A 248 4.60 -11.07 -18.48
C SER A 248 4.72 -12.43 -19.17
N PHE A 249 5.18 -12.47 -20.43
CA PHE A 249 5.14 -13.67 -21.23
C PHE A 249 6.20 -13.64 -22.35
N ASP A 250 7.13 -14.60 -22.32
CA ASP A 250 8.09 -14.84 -23.40
C ASP A 250 7.43 -15.73 -24.48
N PHE A 251 6.89 -15.07 -25.50
CA PHE A 251 6.20 -15.75 -26.60
C PHE A 251 7.13 -16.65 -27.42
N GLU A 252 8.40 -16.31 -27.53
CA GLU A 252 9.38 -17.12 -28.25
C GLU A 252 9.68 -18.43 -27.53
N ALA A 253 9.94 -18.37 -26.21
CA ALA A 253 10.12 -19.55 -25.39
C ALA A 253 8.88 -20.46 -25.42
N PHE A 254 7.68 -19.87 -25.34
CA PHE A 254 6.42 -20.62 -25.43
C PHE A 254 6.28 -21.37 -26.76
N ASN A 255 6.56 -20.72 -27.88
CA ASN A 255 6.49 -21.33 -29.23
C ASN A 255 7.51 -22.47 -29.42
N HIS A 256 8.64 -22.43 -28.71
CA HIS A 256 9.64 -23.50 -28.70
C HIS A 256 9.32 -24.63 -27.69
N GLY A 257 8.17 -24.56 -26.99
CA GLY A 257 7.73 -25.58 -26.05
C GLY A 257 8.34 -25.45 -24.65
N ASP A 258 9.11 -24.39 -24.36
CA ASP A 258 9.63 -24.09 -23.03
C ASP A 258 8.62 -23.25 -22.23
N TYR A 259 7.56 -23.90 -21.79
CA TYR A 259 6.46 -23.24 -21.08
C TYR A 259 6.85 -22.69 -19.72
N TYR A 260 7.85 -23.26 -19.05
CA TYR A 260 8.32 -22.77 -17.75
C TYR A 260 9.10 -21.48 -17.93
N ARG A 261 10.03 -21.42 -18.85
CA ARG A 261 10.78 -20.22 -19.18
C ARG A 261 9.86 -19.08 -19.63
N ALA A 262 8.83 -19.43 -20.40
CA ALA A 262 7.85 -18.45 -20.91
C ALA A 262 7.15 -17.65 -19.79
N VAL A 263 7.10 -18.15 -18.55
CA VAL A 263 6.44 -17.51 -17.39
C VAL A 263 7.39 -17.26 -16.21
N GLU A 264 8.67 -17.56 -16.31
CA GLU A 264 9.64 -17.49 -15.22
C GLU A 264 9.73 -16.06 -14.63
N GLN A 265 9.89 -15.06 -15.50
CA GLN A 265 9.96 -13.64 -15.06
C GLN A 265 8.66 -13.19 -14.38
N LYS A 266 7.51 -13.70 -14.85
CA LYS A 266 6.21 -13.41 -14.23
C LYS A 266 6.18 -13.96 -12.81
N VAL A 267 6.56 -15.22 -12.63
CA VAL A 267 6.55 -15.87 -11.30
C VAL A 267 7.50 -15.15 -10.34
N ASP A 268 8.71 -14.83 -10.78
CA ASP A 268 9.70 -14.15 -9.94
C ASP A 268 9.25 -12.75 -9.53
N SER A 269 8.62 -12.01 -10.44
CA SER A 269 8.09 -10.67 -10.14
C SER A 269 6.92 -10.75 -9.16
N GLU A 270 5.96 -11.63 -9.41
CA GLU A 270 4.77 -11.77 -8.57
C GLU A 270 5.10 -12.27 -7.16
N ASN A 271 6.20 -13.02 -6.97
CA ASN A 271 6.66 -13.48 -5.65
C ASN A 271 6.90 -12.33 -4.66
N LEU A 272 7.18 -11.11 -5.14
CA LEU A 272 7.33 -9.93 -4.29
C LEU A 272 6.05 -9.57 -3.53
N SER A 273 4.89 -9.84 -4.09
CA SER A 273 3.60 -9.57 -3.46
C SER A 273 2.79 -10.83 -3.13
N LYS A 274 3.44 -12.01 -3.03
CA LYS A 274 2.73 -13.25 -2.71
C LYS A 274 2.32 -13.33 -1.25
N VAL A 275 3.28 -13.21 -0.32
CA VAL A 275 3.06 -13.44 1.11
C VAL A 275 3.83 -12.43 1.94
N LEU A 276 3.22 -11.99 3.06
CA LEU A 276 3.87 -11.22 4.12
C LEU A 276 4.90 -12.10 4.85
N TYR A 277 6.08 -11.55 5.10
CA TYR A 277 7.17 -12.19 5.87
C TYR A 277 7.55 -13.58 5.37
N PRO A 278 8.09 -13.73 4.13
CA PRO A 278 8.69 -15.00 3.72
C PRO A 278 9.78 -15.42 4.71
N ASN A 279 9.94 -16.74 4.89
CA ASN A 279 10.94 -17.30 5.79
C ASN A 279 12.34 -16.77 5.41
N ASP A 280 13.07 -16.21 6.39
CA ASP A 280 14.38 -15.58 6.21
C ASP A 280 15.55 -16.35 6.82
N GLU A 281 15.36 -17.61 7.13
CA GLU A 281 16.47 -18.49 7.52
C GLU A 281 17.50 -18.64 6.40
N LEU A 282 17.01 -18.77 5.17
CA LEU A 282 17.83 -18.86 3.98
C LEU A 282 18.14 -17.48 3.40
N HIS A 283 19.30 -17.36 2.75
CA HIS A 283 19.71 -16.11 2.09
C HIS A 283 18.68 -15.60 1.08
N ARG A 284 18.06 -16.50 0.30
CA ARG A 284 17.01 -16.14 -0.68
C ARG A 284 15.78 -15.48 -0.03
N GLY A 285 15.41 -15.92 1.17
CA GLY A 285 14.30 -15.31 1.91
C GLY A 285 14.64 -13.90 2.40
N LYS A 286 15.88 -13.69 2.90
CA LYS A 286 16.37 -12.35 3.29
C LYS A 286 16.39 -11.40 2.11
N GLU A 287 16.85 -11.86 0.95
CA GLU A 287 16.86 -11.10 -0.29
C GLU A 287 15.44 -10.73 -0.75
N LEU A 288 14.49 -11.69 -0.70
CA LEU A 288 13.10 -11.45 -1.06
C LEU A 288 12.47 -10.38 -0.14
N ARG A 289 12.70 -10.47 1.17
CA ARG A 289 12.22 -9.45 2.13
C ARG A 289 12.78 -8.06 1.84
N LEU A 290 14.06 -7.97 1.51
CA LEU A 290 14.67 -6.69 1.13
C LEU A 290 14.08 -6.16 -0.19
N LYS A 291 13.86 -7.03 -1.17
CA LYS A 291 13.20 -6.66 -2.43
C LYS A 291 11.77 -6.17 -2.20
N GLN A 292 10.99 -6.82 -1.33
CA GLN A 292 9.65 -6.37 -0.94
C GLN A 292 9.68 -4.96 -0.33
N GLN A 293 10.60 -4.72 0.61
CA GLN A 293 10.76 -3.42 1.26
C GLN A 293 11.11 -2.31 0.26
N PHE A 294 12.05 -2.59 -0.64
CA PHE A 294 12.43 -1.64 -1.68
C PHE A 294 11.30 -1.40 -2.68
N PHE A 295 10.63 -2.47 -3.12
CA PHE A 295 9.54 -2.41 -4.10
C PHE A 295 8.43 -1.43 -3.68
N PHE A 296 7.79 -1.67 -2.52
CA PHE A 296 6.66 -0.82 -2.13
C PHE A 296 7.10 0.60 -1.78
N THR A 297 8.30 0.75 -1.23
CA THR A 297 8.86 2.06 -0.89
C THR A 297 9.13 2.90 -2.13
N SER A 298 9.74 2.30 -3.16
CA SER A 298 9.99 2.97 -4.43
C SER A 298 8.69 3.35 -5.13
N CYS A 299 7.72 2.42 -5.21
CA CYS A 299 6.39 2.73 -5.74
C CYS A 299 5.71 3.89 -4.99
N ALA A 300 5.77 3.89 -3.65
CA ALA A 300 5.17 4.92 -2.82
C ALA A 300 5.80 6.30 -3.06
N LEU A 301 7.14 6.39 -3.08
CA LEU A 301 7.85 7.66 -3.29
C LEU A 301 7.63 8.21 -4.70
N GLN A 302 7.66 7.38 -5.72
CA GLN A 302 7.34 7.76 -7.09
C GLN A 302 5.90 8.28 -7.22
N ASP A 303 4.94 7.64 -6.52
CA ASP A 303 3.55 8.06 -6.52
C ASP A 303 3.36 9.38 -5.75
N MET A 304 4.03 9.56 -4.62
CA MET A 304 4.02 10.83 -3.88
C MET A 304 4.56 11.99 -4.74
N LEU A 305 5.66 11.78 -5.48
CA LEU A 305 6.20 12.77 -6.41
C LEU A 305 5.19 13.09 -7.53
N ARG A 306 4.53 12.07 -8.09
CA ARG A 306 3.45 12.25 -9.09
C ARG A 306 2.30 13.09 -8.54
N VAL A 307 1.78 12.73 -7.37
CA VAL A 307 0.66 13.45 -6.72
C VAL A 307 1.06 14.89 -6.40
N HIS A 308 2.30 15.10 -5.95
CA HIS A 308 2.83 16.44 -5.68
C HIS A 308 2.83 17.32 -6.92
N ARG A 309 3.30 16.79 -8.06
CA ARG A 309 3.25 17.50 -9.35
C ARG A 309 1.83 17.81 -9.81
N MET A 310 0.91 16.85 -9.66
CA MET A 310 -0.50 17.07 -10.00
C MET A 310 -1.15 18.18 -9.15
N SER A 311 -0.62 18.41 -7.94
CA SER A 311 -1.05 19.52 -7.06
C SER A 311 -0.29 20.84 -7.34
N GLY A 312 0.47 20.93 -8.44
CA GLY A 312 1.23 22.13 -8.83
C GLY A 312 2.61 22.25 -8.15
N GLY A 313 3.04 21.25 -7.37
CA GLY A 313 4.35 21.24 -6.74
C GLY A 313 5.47 20.81 -7.70
N THR A 314 6.70 21.01 -7.27
CA THR A 314 7.92 20.60 -7.96
C THR A 314 8.73 19.66 -7.07
N PRO A 315 9.65 18.83 -7.62
CA PRO A 315 10.50 18.00 -6.76
C PRO A 315 11.33 18.81 -5.74
N ASP A 316 11.67 20.06 -6.03
CA ASP A 316 12.44 20.93 -5.13
C ASP A 316 11.68 21.33 -3.86
N ASN A 317 10.35 21.47 -3.94
CA ASN A 317 9.50 21.78 -2.78
C ASN A 317 8.69 20.57 -2.27
N PHE A 318 9.09 19.34 -2.58
CA PHE A 318 8.41 18.11 -2.21
C PHE A 318 8.08 18.01 -0.70
N HIS A 319 8.98 18.47 0.15
CA HIS A 319 8.83 18.49 1.60
C HIS A 319 7.72 19.42 2.11
N GLU A 320 7.28 20.38 1.31
CA GLU A 320 6.16 21.25 1.66
C GLU A 320 4.81 20.53 1.47
N GLY A 321 4.71 19.62 0.50
CA GLY A 321 3.51 18.86 0.20
C GLY A 321 3.34 17.58 1.00
N TRP A 322 4.43 17.04 1.59
CA TRP A 322 4.41 15.74 2.25
C TRP A 322 5.12 15.70 3.61
N ALA A 323 4.54 14.91 4.52
CA ALA A 323 5.18 14.39 5.72
C ALA A 323 5.12 12.87 5.69
N VAL A 324 6.24 12.19 5.92
CA VAL A 324 6.32 10.72 5.78
C VAL A 324 6.64 10.06 7.11
N GLN A 325 5.75 9.16 7.53
CA GLN A 325 5.94 8.30 8.69
C GLN A 325 6.28 6.87 8.23
N LEU A 326 7.35 6.33 8.78
CA LEU A 326 7.81 4.97 8.54
C LEU A 326 7.33 4.06 9.67
N ASN A 327 6.62 2.99 9.34
CA ASN A 327 6.22 1.99 10.32
C ASN A 327 7.31 0.93 10.42
N ASP A 328 7.98 0.86 11.58
CA ASP A 328 9.17 0.04 11.84
C ASP A 328 10.36 0.40 10.92
N THR A 329 11.20 -0.59 10.61
CA THR A 329 12.41 -0.49 9.77
C THR A 329 12.17 -0.90 8.33
N HIS A 330 11.06 -1.56 8.02
CA HIS A 330 10.77 -2.09 6.70
C HIS A 330 10.89 -1.03 5.59
N PRO A 331 10.32 0.19 5.74
CA PRO A 331 10.48 1.25 4.76
C PRO A 331 11.71 2.13 4.96
N ALA A 332 12.71 1.76 5.78
CA ALA A 332 13.89 2.60 6.05
C ALA A 332 14.71 2.91 4.79
N VAL A 333 14.63 2.05 3.76
CA VAL A 333 15.24 2.26 2.45
C VAL A 333 14.68 3.52 1.74
N ALA A 334 13.56 4.07 2.19
CA ALA A 334 12.95 5.29 1.66
C ALA A 334 13.92 6.49 1.65
N VAL A 335 14.83 6.58 2.63
CA VAL A 335 15.83 7.66 2.68
C VAL A 335 16.77 7.60 1.48
N ALA A 336 17.28 6.41 1.18
CA ALA A 336 18.19 6.20 0.05
C ALA A 336 17.46 6.33 -1.29
N GLU A 337 16.25 5.78 -1.39
CA GLU A 337 15.47 5.81 -2.62
C GLU A 337 14.97 7.22 -2.93
N LEU A 338 14.53 8.02 -1.96
CA LEU A 338 14.16 9.41 -2.19
C LEU A 338 15.37 10.22 -2.68
N MET A 339 16.55 10.02 -2.08
CA MET A 339 17.79 10.63 -2.56
C MET A 339 18.10 10.25 -4.00
N ARG A 340 17.96 8.97 -4.37
CA ARG A 340 18.16 8.49 -5.73
C ARG A 340 17.19 9.15 -6.70
N LEU A 341 15.90 9.15 -6.39
CA LEU A 341 14.88 9.77 -7.24
C LEU A 341 15.18 11.26 -7.45
N LEU A 342 15.46 12.00 -6.38
CA LEU A 342 15.72 13.45 -6.48
C LEU A 342 17.02 13.78 -7.23
N VAL A 343 18.08 12.99 -7.04
CA VAL A 343 19.39 13.29 -7.63
C VAL A 343 19.52 12.72 -9.03
N ASP A 344 19.16 11.44 -9.22
CA ASP A 344 19.45 10.73 -10.47
C ASP A 344 18.32 10.92 -11.50
N GLU A 345 17.07 11.02 -11.08
CA GLU A 345 15.92 11.16 -11.99
C GLU A 345 15.43 12.63 -12.11
N GLU A 346 15.40 13.37 -10.98
CA GLU A 346 14.94 14.77 -10.98
C GLU A 346 16.07 15.80 -11.12
N ALA A 347 17.30 15.36 -11.24
CA ALA A 347 18.50 16.20 -11.46
C ALA A 347 18.73 17.26 -10.35
N ILE A 348 18.20 17.09 -9.15
CA ILE A 348 18.41 17.97 -8.00
C ILE A 348 19.84 17.75 -7.45
N GLY A 349 20.52 18.84 -7.08
CA GLY A 349 21.85 18.74 -6.47
C GLY A 349 21.80 17.99 -5.13
N TRP A 350 22.86 17.21 -4.82
CA TRP A 350 22.93 16.35 -3.62
C TRP A 350 22.57 17.06 -2.31
N THR A 351 23.12 18.24 -2.06
CA THR A 351 22.87 18.99 -0.82
C THR A 351 21.40 19.36 -0.69
N ARG A 352 20.79 19.85 -1.76
CA ARG A 352 19.36 20.21 -1.78
C ARG A 352 18.48 18.98 -1.65
N ALA A 353 18.75 17.90 -2.35
CA ALA A 353 18.05 16.63 -2.23
C ALA A 353 18.10 16.09 -0.79
N TRP A 354 19.25 16.24 -0.12
CA TRP A 354 19.41 15.85 1.29
C TRP A 354 18.57 16.70 2.23
N GLU A 355 18.54 18.02 2.03
CA GLU A 355 17.67 18.94 2.79
C GLU A 355 16.21 18.55 2.65
N ILE A 356 15.72 18.34 1.42
CA ILE A 356 14.36 17.90 1.13
C ILE A 356 14.06 16.59 1.87
N THR A 357 14.95 15.61 1.77
CA THR A 357 14.80 14.29 2.41
C THR A 357 14.72 14.41 3.94
N CYS A 358 15.49 15.31 4.55
CA CYS A 358 15.42 15.58 5.99
C CYS A 358 14.09 16.24 6.38
N TYR A 359 13.62 17.23 5.61
CA TYR A 359 12.41 18.00 5.91
C TYR A 359 11.11 17.22 5.63
N VAL A 360 11.10 16.26 4.73
CA VAL A 360 9.98 15.32 4.54
C VAL A 360 9.70 14.55 5.83
N GLY A 361 10.71 14.42 6.71
CA GLY A 361 10.51 13.86 8.04
C GLY A 361 10.41 12.34 8.04
N LEU A 362 11.16 11.63 7.19
CA LEU A 362 11.27 10.17 7.19
C LEU A 362 11.64 9.66 8.59
N ARG A 363 10.64 9.41 9.44
CA ARG A 363 10.81 9.03 10.85
C ARG A 363 10.16 7.69 11.10
N THR A 364 10.88 6.79 11.79
CA THR A 364 10.32 5.54 12.28
C THR A 364 9.68 5.71 13.66
N ASN A 365 8.68 4.89 13.96
CA ASN A 365 8.04 4.80 15.27
C ASN A 365 9.02 4.36 16.38
N ASP A 366 10.11 3.66 16.02
CA ASP A 366 11.09 3.17 16.95
C ASP A 366 12.25 4.18 17.14
N PRO A 367 12.35 4.84 18.30
CA PRO A 367 13.43 5.79 18.58
C PRO A 367 14.83 5.18 18.53
N ALA A 368 14.98 3.91 18.89
CA ALA A 368 16.28 3.21 18.87
C ALA A 368 16.79 3.00 17.45
N ARG A 369 15.89 2.85 16.49
CA ARG A 369 16.18 2.55 15.09
C ARG A 369 16.29 3.79 14.19
N ARG A 370 15.96 4.99 14.70
CA ARG A 370 16.22 6.26 13.99
C ARG A 370 17.69 6.41 13.59
N ARG A 371 18.60 5.84 14.36
CA ARG A 371 20.05 5.86 14.10
C ARG A 371 20.44 5.02 12.88
N LEU A 372 19.71 3.96 12.55
CA LEU A 372 19.98 3.09 11.39
C LEU A 372 19.62 3.76 10.06
N ALA A 373 18.49 4.46 9.98
CA ALA A 373 18.11 5.25 8.81
C ALA A 373 19.14 6.35 8.52
N LEU A 374 19.65 7.01 9.57
CA LEU A 374 20.74 7.99 9.48
C LEU A 374 22.09 7.36 9.12
N ALA A 375 22.36 6.14 9.56
CA ALA A 375 23.60 5.42 9.22
C ALA A 375 23.63 4.95 7.76
N ALA A 376 22.49 4.47 7.23
CA ALA A 376 22.34 4.10 5.81
C ALA A 376 22.63 5.31 4.91
N SER A 377 22.14 6.49 5.29
CA SER A 377 22.38 7.74 4.56
C SER A 377 23.84 8.21 4.60
N ARG A 378 24.55 7.96 5.70
CA ARG A 378 25.99 8.25 5.83
C ARG A 378 26.84 7.30 4.99
N SER A 379 26.43 6.04 4.86
CA SER A 379 27.09 5.04 4.02
C SER A 379 27.00 5.41 2.54
N THR A 380 25.81 5.84 2.09
CA THR A 380 25.60 6.30 0.69
C THR A 380 26.44 7.54 0.35
N ARG A 381 26.62 8.45 1.31
CA ARG A 381 27.49 9.63 1.16
C ARG A 381 28.97 9.24 1.02
N ARG A 382 29.45 8.22 1.74
CA ARG A 382 30.85 7.75 1.63
C ARG A 382 31.11 7.05 0.30
N MET A 383 30.17 6.29 -0.23
CA MET A 383 30.32 5.61 -1.52
C MET A 383 30.45 6.59 -2.71
N ARG A 384 29.79 7.76 -2.65
CA ARG A 384 29.88 8.79 -3.72
C ARG A 384 31.08 9.72 -3.59
N CYS A 385 31.68 9.88 -2.41
CA CYS A 385 32.81 10.79 -2.21
C CYS A 385 34.18 10.17 -2.48
N GLY A 386 34.29 8.95 -3.00
CA GLY A 386 35.55 8.36 -3.48
C GLY A 386 36.61 8.15 -2.40
N SER A 387 36.26 8.18 -1.11
CA SER A 387 37.21 7.90 -0.04
C SER A 387 37.49 6.39 0.05
N PRO A 388 38.74 5.95 0.02
CA PRO A 388 39.05 4.52 0.10
C PRO A 388 38.56 3.96 1.42
N ILE A 389 37.80 2.85 1.31
CA ILE A 389 37.32 2.09 2.46
C ILE A 389 38.53 1.39 3.09
N HIS A 390 39.10 1.97 4.13
CA HIS A 390 39.99 1.23 5.00
C HIS A 390 39.19 0.19 5.77
N HIS A 391 39.24 -1.05 5.33
CA HIS A 391 38.76 -2.20 6.07
C HIS A 391 39.55 -2.30 7.39
N ARG A 392 38.94 -1.87 8.49
CA ARG A 392 39.31 -2.37 9.81
C ARG A 392 38.39 -3.57 10.09
N PRO A 393 38.96 -4.76 10.40
CA PRO A 393 38.14 -5.89 10.81
C PRO A 393 37.41 -5.55 12.13
N PRO A 394 36.18 -6.05 12.32
CA PRO A 394 35.47 -5.86 13.58
C PRO A 394 36.21 -6.58 14.70
N MET A 395 36.51 -5.88 15.77
CA MET A 395 36.99 -6.50 16.99
C MET A 395 35.90 -7.41 17.55
N ALA A 396 36.25 -8.68 17.71
CA ALA A 396 35.47 -9.66 18.42
C ALA A 396 35.38 -9.25 19.90
N THR A 397 34.17 -8.93 20.37
CA THR A 397 33.93 -8.88 21.82
C THR A 397 32.56 -9.49 22.11
N GLY A 398 32.62 -10.54 22.94
CA GLY A 398 31.54 -10.89 23.86
C GLY A 398 30.67 -12.07 23.51
N MET A 399 31.20 -13.22 23.84
CA MET A 399 30.54 -14.42 24.35
C MET A 399 29.13 -14.20 24.88
N TRP A 400 28.13 -14.78 24.25
CA TRP A 400 26.83 -15.08 24.86
C TRP A 400 26.77 -16.57 25.20
N MET A 401 26.72 -16.85 26.48
CA MET A 401 26.40 -18.22 26.98
C MET A 401 24.86 -18.37 27.01
N PRO A 402 24.32 -19.54 26.64
CA PRO A 402 22.92 -19.85 26.82
C PRO A 402 22.62 -20.25 28.26
N THR A 403 21.73 -19.55 28.93
CA THR A 403 21.16 -20.03 30.20
C THR A 403 20.12 -21.12 29.89
N ARG A 404 20.40 -22.33 30.38
CA ARG A 404 19.40 -23.40 30.48
C ARG A 404 18.35 -23.00 31.52
N ALA A 405 17.09 -22.99 31.11
CA ALA A 405 15.97 -23.06 32.04
C ALA A 405 15.52 -24.52 32.19
N ARG A 406 15.29 -24.93 33.43
CA ARG A 406 14.63 -26.17 33.83
C ARG A 406 13.12 -26.06 33.62
#